data_7c7cc66250f9c3012dcf9e318a6d04cd
#
_entry.id   7c7cc66250f9c3012dcf9e318a6d04cd
#
_cell.length_a   1.000
_cell.length_b   1.000
_cell.length_c   1.000
_cell.angle_alpha   90.00
_cell.angle_beta   90.00
_cell.angle_gamma   90.00
#
_symmetry.space_group_name_H-M   'P 1'
#
loop_
_entity.id
_entity.type
_entity.pdbx_description
1 polymer ?
#
loop_
_entity_poly.entity_id
_entity_poly.type
_entity_poly.pdbx_seq_one_letter_code
_entity_poly.pdbx_strand_id
1 'polypeptide(L)'
;LVFYDQLGCGKSDRPSDKSLWRIERFVEEIELLRSELGYSEIHLLGQSWGTILACEYALKYPETVKSMVLSGPAMSISRFESDARRLMETLSARSREAINRAEKSGNFIQEDYQEAVSEFYSKFVCRMEPWPECMNEAVAGMGEDVYNYMYGPSEFTVTGILKGYDCSSRLSEINSPVLLTCGKYDEATPEATAFYTEKFSNGVMRVFEESSHEHHLEKPLEYIQEVRQFLTRAELES
;
A
#
# COMPACT_ATOMS: atom_id res chain seq x y z
N LEU A 1 7.40 -17.93 5.68
CA LEU A 1 7.16 -16.67 5.02
C LEU A 1 7.13 -16.90 3.52
N VAL A 2 6.08 -16.46 2.86
CA VAL A 2 5.87 -16.59 1.42
C VAL A 2 5.78 -15.22 0.81
N PHE A 3 6.54 -14.96 -0.25
CA PHE A 3 6.43 -13.81 -1.13
C PHE A 3 6.07 -14.30 -2.52
N TYR A 4 5.27 -13.54 -3.23
CA TYR A 4 4.94 -13.83 -4.63
C TYR A 4 4.86 -12.54 -5.44
N ASP A 5 5.13 -12.66 -6.73
CA ASP A 5 4.91 -11.59 -7.68
C ASP A 5 3.48 -11.74 -8.23
N GLN A 6 2.62 -10.75 -8.04
CA GLN A 6 1.25 -10.78 -8.61
C GLN A 6 1.28 -10.74 -10.14
N LEU A 7 0.21 -11.17 -10.77
CA LEU A 7 0.08 -11.12 -12.23
C LEU A 7 0.37 -9.72 -12.78
N GLY A 8 1.24 -9.65 -13.77
CA GLY A 8 1.68 -8.40 -14.38
C GLY A 8 2.94 -7.80 -13.76
N CYS A 9 3.49 -8.36 -12.66
CA CYS A 9 4.64 -7.83 -11.94
C CYS A 9 5.76 -8.87 -11.81
N GLY A 10 6.98 -8.40 -11.56
CA GLY A 10 8.15 -9.21 -11.24
C GLY A 10 8.40 -10.32 -12.26
N LYS A 11 8.45 -11.55 -11.77
CA LYS A 11 8.71 -12.79 -12.55
C LYS A 11 7.41 -13.46 -13.03
N SER A 12 6.22 -12.97 -12.62
CA SER A 12 4.94 -13.49 -13.06
C SER A 12 4.62 -13.07 -14.51
N ASP A 13 3.67 -13.78 -15.13
CA ASP A 13 3.23 -13.48 -16.49
C ASP A 13 2.70 -12.03 -16.58
N ARG A 14 2.97 -11.38 -17.72
CA ARG A 14 2.54 -10.00 -18.01
C ARG A 14 1.54 -9.98 -19.18
N PRO A 15 0.27 -10.36 -18.95
CA PRO A 15 -0.74 -10.36 -19.99
C PRO A 15 -1.09 -8.96 -20.44
N SER A 16 -1.44 -8.82 -21.72
CA SER A 16 -1.98 -7.57 -22.27
C SER A 16 -3.48 -7.38 -22.02
N ASP A 17 -4.17 -8.41 -21.54
CA ASP A 17 -5.60 -8.38 -21.25
C ASP A 17 -5.87 -7.65 -19.94
N LYS A 18 -6.25 -6.38 -20.06
CA LYS A 18 -6.55 -5.50 -18.92
C LYS A 18 -7.76 -5.95 -18.09
N SER A 19 -8.62 -6.83 -18.60
CA SER A 19 -9.75 -7.37 -17.84
C SER A 19 -9.31 -8.24 -16.66
N LEU A 20 -8.06 -8.72 -16.66
CA LEU A 20 -7.43 -9.46 -15.59
C LEU A 20 -6.95 -8.57 -14.44
N TRP A 21 -6.74 -7.26 -14.68
CA TRP A 21 -6.21 -6.34 -13.69
C TRP A 21 -7.36 -5.72 -12.87
N ARG A 22 -7.81 -6.48 -11.87
CA ARG A 22 -8.90 -6.11 -10.96
C ARG A 22 -8.68 -6.72 -9.59
N ILE A 23 -9.19 -6.09 -8.56
CA ILE A 23 -9.01 -6.49 -7.16
C ILE A 23 -9.40 -7.95 -6.95
N GLU A 24 -10.55 -8.36 -7.47
CA GLU A 24 -11.09 -9.70 -7.28
C GLU A 24 -10.15 -10.78 -7.82
N ARG A 25 -9.47 -10.51 -8.95
CA ARG A 25 -8.50 -11.44 -9.54
C ARG A 25 -7.26 -11.58 -8.65
N PHE A 26 -6.73 -10.48 -8.14
CA PHE A 26 -5.58 -10.51 -7.26
C PHE A 26 -5.91 -11.16 -5.90
N VAL A 27 -7.14 -10.98 -5.39
CA VAL A 27 -7.63 -11.70 -4.20
C VAL A 27 -7.71 -13.21 -4.47
N GLU A 28 -8.16 -13.64 -5.65
CA GLU A 28 -8.17 -15.04 -6.06
C GLU A 28 -6.76 -15.64 -6.16
N GLU A 29 -5.75 -14.86 -6.55
CA GLU A 29 -4.35 -15.32 -6.55
C GLU A 29 -3.87 -15.68 -5.14
N ILE A 30 -4.19 -14.86 -4.13
CA ILE A 30 -3.84 -15.15 -2.74
C ILE A 30 -4.50 -16.47 -2.29
N GLU A 31 -5.78 -16.67 -2.59
CA GLU A 31 -6.51 -17.88 -2.21
C GLU A 31 -5.96 -19.14 -2.91
N LEU A 32 -5.65 -19.04 -4.20
CA LEU A 32 -5.02 -20.13 -4.93
C LEU A 32 -3.66 -20.50 -4.33
N LEU A 33 -2.82 -19.52 -4.02
CA LEU A 33 -1.53 -19.75 -3.39
C LEU A 33 -1.67 -20.40 -2.01
N ARG A 34 -2.57 -19.88 -1.16
CA ARG A 34 -2.84 -20.49 0.15
C ARG A 34 -3.25 -21.96 0.03
N SER A 35 -4.20 -22.24 -0.87
CA SER A 35 -4.74 -23.58 -1.10
C SER A 35 -3.68 -24.53 -1.65
N GLU A 36 -2.94 -24.13 -2.69
CA GLU A 36 -1.88 -24.96 -3.29
C GLU A 36 -0.72 -25.25 -2.33
N LEU A 37 -0.42 -24.33 -1.41
CA LEU A 37 0.56 -24.53 -0.35
C LEU A 37 0.04 -25.35 0.84
N GLY A 38 -1.25 -25.68 0.86
CA GLY A 38 -1.87 -26.54 1.87
C GLY A 38 -2.09 -25.85 3.23
N TYR A 39 -2.12 -24.52 3.28
CA TYR A 39 -2.39 -23.80 4.53
C TYR A 39 -3.89 -23.65 4.77
N SER A 40 -4.37 -24.07 5.96
CA SER A 40 -5.76 -23.84 6.38
C SER A 40 -6.01 -22.37 6.68
N GLU A 41 -5.07 -21.73 7.36
CA GLU A 41 -5.11 -20.33 7.78
C GLU A 41 -3.75 -19.66 7.54
N ILE A 42 -3.75 -18.33 7.33
CA ILE A 42 -2.55 -17.54 7.09
C ILE A 42 -2.57 -16.22 7.88
N HIS A 43 -1.39 -15.70 8.17
CA HIS A 43 -1.21 -14.29 8.49
C HIS A 43 -0.94 -13.53 7.19
N LEU A 44 -1.61 -12.41 6.99
CA LEU A 44 -1.39 -11.54 5.82
C LEU A 44 -0.54 -10.35 6.21
N LEU A 45 0.47 -10.04 5.40
CA LEU A 45 1.20 -8.78 5.47
C LEU A 45 1.02 -8.07 4.14
N GLY A 46 0.37 -6.90 4.17
CA GLY A 46 0.17 -6.04 3.03
C GLY A 46 0.80 -4.67 3.27
N GLN A 47 1.49 -4.13 2.25
CA GLN A 47 2.01 -2.78 2.25
C GLN A 47 1.33 -1.99 1.14
N SER A 48 0.90 -0.75 1.42
CA SER A 48 0.26 0.15 0.45
C SER A 48 -0.91 -0.54 -0.28
N TRP A 49 -0.82 -0.75 -1.59
CA TRP A 49 -1.76 -1.55 -2.38
C TRP A 49 -2.09 -2.90 -1.74
N GLY A 50 -1.09 -3.56 -1.14
CA GLY A 50 -1.28 -4.83 -0.43
C GLY A 50 -2.26 -4.74 0.74
N THR A 51 -2.51 -3.56 1.31
CA THR A 51 -3.49 -3.36 2.39
C THR A 51 -4.92 -3.47 1.86
N ILE A 52 -5.18 -3.00 0.65
CA ILE A 52 -6.46 -3.18 -0.06
C ILE A 52 -6.70 -4.68 -0.30
N LEU A 53 -5.70 -5.38 -0.84
CA LEU A 53 -5.79 -6.80 -1.13
C LEU A 53 -6.02 -7.63 0.13
N ALA A 54 -5.30 -7.34 1.21
CA ALA A 54 -5.47 -8.05 2.48
C ALA A 54 -6.88 -7.87 3.06
N CYS A 55 -7.42 -6.64 3.02
CA CYS A 55 -8.78 -6.36 3.49
C CYS A 55 -9.82 -7.07 2.62
N GLU A 56 -9.74 -6.96 1.28
CA GLU A 56 -10.71 -7.64 0.40
C GLU A 56 -10.62 -9.16 0.48
N TYR A 57 -9.40 -9.70 0.70
CA TYR A 57 -9.23 -11.12 0.96
C TYR A 57 -9.90 -11.52 2.27
N ALA A 58 -9.65 -10.82 3.38
CA ALA A 58 -10.24 -11.12 4.68
C ALA A 58 -11.78 -11.00 4.68
N LEU A 59 -12.33 -10.04 3.92
CA LEU A 59 -13.77 -9.89 3.73
C LEU A 59 -14.39 -11.04 2.92
N LYS A 60 -13.64 -11.62 1.99
CA LYS A 60 -14.10 -12.72 1.14
C LYS A 60 -13.88 -14.09 1.76
N TYR A 61 -12.78 -14.28 2.50
CA TYR A 61 -12.35 -15.55 3.09
C TYR A 61 -12.02 -15.41 4.58
N PRO A 62 -12.96 -14.93 5.43
CA PRO A 62 -12.67 -14.58 6.83
C PRO A 62 -12.12 -15.73 7.66
N GLU A 63 -12.54 -16.97 7.39
CA GLU A 63 -12.14 -18.18 8.14
C GLU A 63 -10.69 -18.62 7.85
N THR A 64 -10.02 -17.99 6.90
CA THR A 64 -8.65 -18.35 6.50
C THR A 64 -7.60 -17.36 7.01
N VAL A 65 -8.04 -16.27 7.68
CA VAL A 65 -7.15 -15.19 8.12
C VAL A 65 -6.99 -15.19 9.64
N LYS A 66 -5.81 -15.57 10.10
CA LYS A 66 -5.45 -15.53 11.53
C LYS A 66 -5.22 -14.12 12.04
N SER A 67 -4.47 -13.32 11.31
CA SER A 67 -4.23 -11.91 11.62
C SER A 67 -3.70 -11.16 10.39
N MET A 68 -3.70 -9.83 10.47
CA MET A 68 -3.17 -8.99 9.40
C MET A 68 -2.20 -7.94 9.91
N VAL A 69 -1.16 -7.67 9.13
CA VAL A 69 -0.28 -6.51 9.27
C VAL A 69 -0.46 -5.62 8.05
N LEU A 70 -0.94 -4.41 8.25
CA LEU A 70 -1.28 -3.45 7.21
C LEU A 70 -0.35 -2.23 7.32
N SER A 71 0.66 -2.16 6.45
CA SER A 71 1.69 -1.12 6.46
C SER A 71 1.40 -0.04 5.42
N GLY A 72 1.39 1.24 5.81
CA GLY A 72 1.04 2.35 4.92
C GLY A 72 -0.36 2.19 4.31
N PRO A 73 -1.44 2.13 5.14
CA PRO A 73 -2.76 1.68 4.70
C PRO A 73 -3.46 2.67 3.76
N ALA A 74 -4.04 2.15 2.65
CA ALA A 74 -4.68 2.93 1.58
C ALA A 74 -6.12 2.45 1.26
N MET A 75 -6.91 2.02 2.27
CA MET A 75 -8.23 1.41 2.08
C MET A 75 -9.31 2.36 1.55
N SER A 76 -9.06 3.66 1.47
CA SER A 76 -9.92 4.66 0.80
C SER A 76 -9.06 5.55 -0.09
N ILE A 77 -9.18 5.37 -1.40
CA ILE A 77 -8.40 6.15 -2.37
C ILE A 77 -8.80 7.63 -2.33
N SER A 78 -10.08 7.94 -2.11
CA SER A 78 -10.51 9.34 -1.97
C SER A 78 -9.87 10.05 -0.78
N ARG A 79 -9.69 9.34 0.35
CA ARG A 79 -8.97 9.87 1.52
C ARG A 79 -7.49 10.04 1.20
N PHE A 80 -6.88 9.02 0.59
CA PHE A 80 -5.47 9.08 0.16
C PHE A 80 -5.21 10.26 -0.76
N GLU A 81 -6.05 10.48 -1.80
CA GLU A 81 -5.95 11.65 -2.67
C GLU A 81 -6.06 12.98 -1.89
N SER A 82 -6.98 13.07 -0.93
CA SER A 82 -7.13 14.26 -0.09
C SER A 82 -5.89 14.55 0.76
N ASP A 83 -5.31 13.51 1.37
CA ASP A 83 -4.10 13.64 2.17
C ASP A 83 -2.88 13.97 1.29
N ALA A 84 -2.73 13.31 0.14
CA ALA A 84 -1.68 13.62 -0.83
C ALA A 84 -1.76 15.08 -1.31
N ARG A 85 -2.95 15.62 -1.58
CA ARG A 85 -3.14 17.04 -1.91
C ARG A 85 -2.64 17.96 -0.80
N ARG A 86 -2.94 17.65 0.45
CA ARG A 86 -2.45 18.42 1.60
C ARG A 86 -0.93 18.35 1.73
N LEU A 87 -0.34 17.18 1.53
CA LEU A 87 1.11 16.99 1.54
C LEU A 87 1.81 17.74 0.40
N MET A 88 1.21 17.77 -0.79
CA MET A 88 1.74 18.53 -1.94
C MET A 88 1.87 20.03 -1.66
N GLU A 89 1.04 20.61 -0.77
CA GLU A 89 1.20 22.03 -0.40
C GLU A 89 2.54 22.34 0.26
N THR A 90 3.24 21.33 0.77
CA THR A 90 4.58 21.45 1.38
C THR A 90 5.74 21.35 0.38
N LEU A 91 5.43 21.05 -0.90
CA LEU A 91 6.42 21.00 -1.97
C LEU A 91 6.85 22.42 -2.39
N SER A 92 7.95 22.50 -3.12
CA SER A 92 8.39 23.74 -3.75
C SER A 92 7.31 24.35 -4.66
N ALA A 93 7.29 25.65 -4.81
CA ALA A 93 6.33 26.30 -5.73
C ALA A 93 6.49 25.78 -7.16
N ARG A 94 7.73 25.53 -7.61
CA ARG A 94 8.03 24.95 -8.93
C ARG A 94 7.37 23.58 -9.10
N SER A 95 7.50 22.71 -8.11
CA SER A 95 6.93 21.35 -8.15
C SER A 95 5.40 21.39 -8.17
N ARG A 96 4.78 22.23 -7.34
CA ARG A 96 3.31 22.39 -7.36
C ARG A 96 2.79 22.89 -8.71
N GLU A 97 3.50 23.83 -9.34
CA GLU A 97 3.15 24.31 -10.67
C GLU A 97 3.32 23.24 -11.75
N ALA A 98 4.39 22.44 -11.68
CA ALA A 98 4.64 21.35 -12.62
C ALA A 98 3.54 20.27 -12.51
N ILE A 99 3.16 19.86 -11.31
CA ILE A 99 2.05 18.92 -11.06
C ILE A 99 0.75 19.48 -11.64
N ASN A 100 0.39 20.72 -11.31
CA ASN A 100 -0.84 21.34 -11.81
C ASN A 100 -0.88 21.42 -13.35
N ARG A 101 0.25 21.67 -14.01
CA ARG A 101 0.32 21.67 -15.48
C ARG A 101 0.13 20.27 -16.06
N ALA A 102 0.81 19.27 -15.48
CA ALA A 102 0.72 17.88 -15.91
C ALA A 102 -0.71 17.34 -15.77
N GLU A 103 -1.37 17.59 -14.64
CA GLU A 103 -2.76 17.17 -14.41
C GLU A 103 -3.76 17.83 -15.38
N LYS A 104 -3.57 19.12 -15.70
CA LYS A 104 -4.44 19.83 -16.65
C LYS A 104 -4.25 19.38 -18.10
N SER A 105 -3.03 19.00 -18.47
CA SER A 105 -2.69 18.58 -19.84
C SER A 105 -2.80 17.09 -20.07
N GLY A 106 -2.81 16.27 -19.00
CA GLY A 106 -2.67 14.82 -19.07
C GLY A 106 -1.28 14.36 -19.50
N ASN A 107 -0.27 15.24 -19.46
CA ASN A 107 1.09 14.93 -19.86
C ASN A 107 2.00 14.80 -18.64
N PHE A 108 2.29 13.55 -18.24
CA PHE A 108 3.04 13.19 -17.06
C PHE A 108 4.50 12.77 -17.34
N ILE A 109 4.97 12.86 -18.61
CA ILE A 109 6.34 12.49 -18.99
C ILE A 109 7.34 13.65 -18.96
N GLN A 110 6.89 14.87 -18.63
CA GLN A 110 7.74 16.06 -18.60
C GLN A 110 8.74 15.99 -17.46
N GLU A 111 9.97 16.45 -17.70
CA GLU A 111 11.07 16.41 -16.75
C GLU A 111 10.73 17.13 -15.43
N ASP A 112 10.10 18.30 -15.50
CA ASP A 112 9.72 19.07 -14.32
C ASP A 112 8.62 18.38 -13.47
N TYR A 113 7.74 17.59 -14.10
CA TYR A 113 6.82 16.71 -13.37
C TYR A 113 7.56 15.57 -12.67
N GLN A 114 8.53 14.94 -13.35
CA GLN A 114 9.34 13.86 -12.75
C GLN A 114 10.20 14.39 -11.59
N GLU A 115 10.74 15.61 -11.69
CA GLU A 115 11.41 16.29 -10.57
C GLU A 115 10.45 16.51 -9.39
N ALA A 116 9.21 16.91 -9.66
CA ALA A 116 8.20 17.10 -8.62
C ALA A 116 7.78 15.78 -7.95
N VAL A 117 7.64 14.69 -8.72
CA VAL A 117 7.44 13.33 -8.19
C VAL A 117 8.59 12.94 -7.27
N SER A 118 9.83 13.17 -7.71
CA SER A 118 11.01 12.86 -6.90
C SER A 118 11.05 13.67 -5.60
N GLU A 119 10.66 14.95 -5.63
CA GLU A 119 10.56 15.77 -4.41
C GLU A 119 9.52 15.21 -3.43
N PHE A 120 8.35 14.78 -3.94
CA PHE A 120 7.30 14.16 -3.10
C PHE A 120 7.78 12.84 -2.50
N TYR A 121 8.36 11.98 -3.33
CA TYR A 121 8.81 10.65 -2.92
C TYR A 121 9.91 10.70 -1.87
N SER A 122 10.87 11.64 -1.99
CA SER A 122 11.93 11.83 -0.99
C SER A 122 11.44 12.32 0.37
N LYS A 123 10.23 12.88 0.45
CA LYS A 123 9.64 13.36 1.70
C LYS A 123 8.68 12.34 2.33
N PHE A 124 7.88 11.65 1.51
CA PHE A 124 6.70 10.92 1.97
C PHE A 124 6.68 9.43 1.63
N VAL A 125 7.47 8.99 0.63
CA VAL A 125 7.57 7.58 0.24
C VAL A 125 8.79 6.93 0.87
N CYS A 126 9.98 7.38 0.54
CA CYS A 126 11.23 6.87 1.12
C CYS A 126 12.23 8.00 1.33
N ARG A 127 12.63 8.21 2.59
CA ARG A 127 13.54 9.27 3.03
C ARG A 127 15.01 8.86 3.07
N MET A 128 15.29 7.61 2.69
CA MET A 128 16.68 7.13 2.56
C MET A 128 17.32 7.69 1.30
N GLU A 129 18.58 8.12 1.40
CA GLU A 129 19.37 8.57 0.25
C GLU A 129 20.78 7.99 0.30
N PRO A 130 21.19 7.24 -0.71
CA PRO A 130 20.37 6.72 -1.83
C PRO A 130 19.31 5.73 -1.37
N TRP A 131 18.28 5.50 -2.21
CA TRP A 131 17.32 4.42 -1.97
C TRP A 131 18.01 3.07 -1.89
N PRO A 132 17.55 2.16 -1.01
CA PRO A 132 18.10 0.81 -0.92
C PRO A 132 17.98 0.05 -2.25
N GLU A 133 18.93 -0.82 -2.53
CA GLU A 133 18.95 -1.63 -3.76
C GLU A 133 17.66 -2.45 -3.92
N CYS A 134 17.17 -3.06 -2.83
CA CYS A 134 15.92 -3.83 -2.86
C CYS A 134 14.69 -3.00 -3.27
N MET A 135 14.65 -1.70 -2.91
CA MET A 135 13.58 -0.81 -3.35
C MET A 135 13.71 -0.47 -4.84
N ASN A 136 14.93 -0.19 -5.31
CA ASN A 136 15.17 0.05 -6.74
C ASN A 136 14.82 -1.19 -7.58
N GLU A 137 15.14 -2.39 -7.11
CA GLU A 137 14.75 -3.65 -7.75
C GLU A 137 13.23 -3.85 -7.77
N ALA A 138 12.54 -3.54 -6.65
CA ALA A 138 11.07 -3.63 -6.57
C ALA A 138 10.39 -2.67 -7.55
N VAL A 139 10.85 -1.43 -7.63
CA VAL A 139 10.34 -0.42 -8.59
C VAL A 139 10.60 -0.87 -10.03
N ALA A 140 11.79 -1.38 -10.34
CA ALA A 140 12.12 -1.90 -11.67
C ALA A 140 11.30 -3.15 -12.05
N GLY A 141 10.90 -3.95 -11.05
CA GLY A 141 10.03 -5.12 -11.22
C GLY A 141 8.54 -4.82 -11.30
N MET A 142 8.14 -3.62 -10.90
CA MET A 142 6.73 -3.20 -10.92
C MET A 142 6.19 -3.22 -12.37
N GLY A 143 4.98 -3.73 -12.55
CA GLY A 143 4.30 -3.74 -13.84
C GLY A 143 3.73 -2.36 -14.15
N GLU A 144 4.46 -1.55 -14.91
CA GLU A 144 4.04 -0.18 -15.25
C GLU A 144 2.63 -0.14 -15.87
N ASP A 145 2.32 -1.08 -16.78
CA ASP A 145 1.01 -1.16 -17.42
C ASP A 145 -0.12 -1.45 -16.41
N VAL A 146 0.12 -2.37 -15.45
CA VAL A 146 -0.83 -2.71 -14.38
C VAL A 146 -0.99 -1.51 -13.46
N TYR A 147 0.12 -0.91 -13.01
CA TYR A 147 0.12 0.23 -12.11
C TYR A 147 -0.66 1.41 -12.70
N ASN A 148 -0.32 1.83 -13.93
CA ASN A 148 -1.00 2.93 -14.61
C ASN A 148 -2.48 2.65 -14.89
N TYR A 149 -2.84 1.41 -15.22
CA TYR A 149 -4.24 1.04 -15.46
C TYR A 149 -5.07 1.03 -14.18
N MET A 150 -4.51 0.50 -13.10
CA MET A 150 -5.23 0.38 -11.84
C MET A 150 -5.20 1.67 -11.04
N TYR A 151 -4.06 2.33 -10.93
CA TYR A 151 -3.85 3.48 -10.07
C TYR A 151 -3.65 4.78 -10.86
N GLY A 152 -2.51 4.98 -11.50
CA GLY A 152 -2.19 6.19 -12.23
C GLY A 152 -0.70 6.43 -12.38
N PRO A 153 -0.30 7.65 -12.84
CA PRO A 153 1.09 7.96 -13.16
C PRO A 153 1.99 8.22 -11.95
N SER A 154 1.43 8.41 -10.75
CA SER A 154 2.17 8.63 -9.49
C SER A 154 1.29 8.39 -8.28
N GLU A 155 1.89 8.31 -7.08
CA GLU A 155 1.17 8.07 -5.83
C GLU A 155 0.11 9.13 -5.52
N PHE A 156 0.27 10.35 -5.97
CA PHE A 156 -0.66 11.45 -5.73
C PHE A 156 -1.60 11.78 -6.91
N THR A 157 -1.48 11.08 -8.04
CA THR A 157 -2.34 11.32 -9.22
C THR A 157 -3.09 10.05 -9.62
N VAL A 158 -4.31 9.89 -9.11
CA VAL A 158 -5.12 8.70 -9.34
C VAL A 158 -6.02 8.90 -10.56
N THR A 159 -5.75 8.17 -11.63
CA THR A 159 -6.51 8.19 -12.88
C THR A 159 -7.05 6.83 -13.30
N GLY A 160 -6.58 5.76 -12.64
CA GLY A 160 -6.93 4.37 -12.94
C GLY A 160 -8.28 3.93 -12.37
N ILE A 161 -8.55 2.63 -12.51
CA ILE A 161 -9.84 2.03 -12.13
C ILE A 161 -10.08 2.03 -10.61
N LEU A 162 -9.04 2.21 -9.80
CA LEU A 162 -9.15 2.33 -8.34
C LEU A 162 -9.68 3.69 -7.88
N LYS A 163 -9.83 4.65 -8.80
CA LYS A 163 -10.37 5.97 -8.47
C LYS A 163 -11.75 5.83 -7.82
N GLY A 164 -11.88 6.39 -6.61
CA GLY A 164 -13.11 6.32 -5.83
C GLY A 164 -13.32 5.00 -5.08
N TYR A 165 -12.37 4.06 -5.14
CA TYR A 165 -12.40 2.85 -4.32
C TYR A 165 -12.36 3.21 -2.83
N ASP A 166 -13.22 2.56 -2.03
CA ASP A 166 -13.30 2.71 -0.58
C ASP A 166 -13.94 1.48 0.06
N CYS A 167 -13.18 0.74 0.86
CA CYS A 167 -13.71 -0.36 1.67
C CYS A 167 -13.81 -0.02 3.16
N SER A 168 -13.55 1.23 3.55
CA SER A 168 -13.46 1.63 4.96
C SER A 168 -14.74 1.39 5.78
N SER A 169 -15.91 1.39 5.15
CA SER A 169 -17.19 1.09 5.82
C SER A 169 -17.35 -0.40 6.17
N ARG A 170 -16.57 -1.29 5.55
CA ARG A 170 -16.64 -2.75 5.73
C ARG A 170 -15.57 -3.29 6.67
N LEU A 171 -14.62 -2.46 7.12
CA LEU A 171 -13.49 -2.90 7.97
C LEU A 171 -13.95 -3.49 9.31
N SER A 172 -15.11 -3.09 9.82
CA SER A 172 -15.71 -3.65 11.04
C SER A 172 -16.21 -5.10 10.88
N GLU A 173 -16.34 -5.60 9.65
CA GLU A 173 -16.70 -6.99 9.36
C GLU A 173 -15.52 -7.95 9.53
N ILE A 174 -14.29 -7.41 9.58
CA ILE A 174 -13.05 -8.18 9.77
C ILE A 174 -12.82 -8.38 11.25
N ASN A 175 -12.89 -9.63 11.69
CA ASN A 175 -12.80 -10.02 13.11
C ASN A 175 -11.38 -10.42 13.54
N SER A 176 -10.51 -10.79 12.61
CA SER A 176 -9.13 -11.15 12.92
C SER A 176 -8.35 -9.96 13.51
N PRO A 177 -7.35 -10.19 14.39
CA PRO A 177 -6.49 -9.14 14.88
C PRO A 177 -5.76 -8.40 13.75
N VAL A 178 -5.66 -7.06 13.84
CA VAL A 178 -5.03 -6.22 12.81
C VAL A 178 -4.02 -5.27 13.44
N LEU A 179 -2.78 -5.31 12.95
CA LEU A 179 -1.77 -4.28 13.23
C LEU A 179 -1.68 -3.34 12.03
N LEU A 180 -1.97 -2.06 12.25
CA LEU A 180 -1.74 -1.01 11.26
C LEU A 180 -0.45 -0.27 11.58
N THR A 181 0.40 -0.06 10.57
CA THR A 181 1.66 0.65 10.75
C THR A 181 1.83 1.75 9.70
N CYS A 182 2.45 2.85 10.09
CA CYS A 182 2.85 3.92 9.18
C CYS A 182 4.10 4.65 9.70
N GLY A 183 4.77 5.36 8.81
CA GLY A 183 5.80 6.33 9.22
C GLY A 183 5.18 7.65 9.66
N LYS A 184 5.94 8.45 10.41
CA LYS A 184 5.54 9.79 10.83
C LYS A 184 5.26 10.73 9.65
N TYR A 185 6.04 10.55 8.58
CA TYR A 185 5.99 11.36 7.35
C TYR A 185 5.41 10.58 6.17
N ASP A 186 4.63 9.54 6.46
CA ASP A 186 4.00 8.67 5.46
C ASP A 186 2.96 9.44 4.63
N GLU A 187 2.90 9.16 3.34
CA GLU A 187 1.80 9.64 2.48
C GLU A 187 0.46 9.00 2.86
N ALA A 188 0.46 7.75 3.33
CA ALA A 188 -0.66 7.13 4.05
C ALA A 188 -0.64 7.63 5.51
N THR A 189 -1.04 8.86 5.72
CA THR A 189 -0.78 9.65 6.91
C THR A 189 -1.13 8.96 8.25
N PRO A 190 -0.46 9.32 9.36
CA PRO A 190 -0.84 8.83 10.68
C PRO A 190 -2.32 9.08 11.01
N GLU A 191 -2.90 10.19 10.54
CA GLU A 191 -4.31 10.52 10.72
C GLU A 191 -5.23 9.57 9.95
N ALA A 192 -4.85 9.20 8.71
CA ALA A 192 -5.58 8.19 7.94
C ALA A 192 -5.45 6.80 8.58
N THR A 193 -4.24 6.45 9.01
CA THR A 193 -3.98 5.17 9.70
C THR A 193 -4.80 5.04 10.99
N ALA A 194 -4.86 6.10 11.82
CA ALA A 194 -5.70 6.13 13.02
C ALA A 194 -7.19 5.96 12.68
N PHE A 195 -7.67 6.68 11.67
CA PHE A 195 -9.04 6.53 11.19
C PHE A 195 -9.40 5.10 10.81
N TYR A 196 -8.51 4.41 10.08
CA TYR A 196 -8.75 3.00 9.74
C TYR A 196 -8.67 2.10 10.96
N THR A 197 -7.73 2.34 11.87
CA THR A 197 -7.58 1.56 13.10
C THR A 197 -8.87 1.54 13.91
N GLU A 198 -9.54 2.68 14.05
CA GLU A 198 -10.83 2.82 14.75
C GLU A 198 -11.98 2.06 14.07
N LYS A 199 -11.84 1.68 12.79
CA LYS A 199 -12.87 0.92 12.06
C LYS A 199 -12.78 -0.58 12.28
N PHE A 200 -11.62 -1.10 12.64
CA PHE A 200 -11.45 -2.51 12.95
C PHE A 200 -11.90 -2.82 14.38
N SER A 201 -12.57 -3.96 14.58
CA SER A 201 -12.97 -4.42 15.92
C SER A 201 -11.76 -4.75 16.81
N ASN A 202 -10.67 -5.27 16.22
CA ASN A 202 -9.44 -5.70 16.88
C ASN A 202 -8.20 -5.02 16.25
N GLY A 203 -8.29 -3.71 16.00
CA GLY A 203 -7.22 -2.92 15.40
C GLY A 203 -6.27 -2.31 16.44
N VAL A 204 -4.96 -2.43 16.20
CA VAL A 204 -3.93 -1.70 16.94
C VAL A 204 -3.04 -0.94 15.96
N MET A 205 -2.47 0.20 16.40
CA MET A 205 -1.68 1.06 15.55
C MET A 205 -0.27 1.27 16.08
N ARG A 206 0.71 1.35 15.17
CA ARG A 206 2.07 1.77 15.45
C ARG A 206 2.55 2.81 14.46
N VAL A 207 3.01 3.96 14.94
CA VAL A 207 3.70 4.98 14.14
C VAL A 207 5.20 4.85 14.37
N PHE A 208 5.98 4.85 13.27
CA PHE A 208 7.43 4.84 13.32
C PHE A 208 7.94 6.28 13.14
N GLU A 209 8.62 6.80 14.17
CA GLU A 209 9.20 8.14 14.13
C GLU A 209 10.35 8.23 13.10
N GLU A 210 10.53 9.38 12.52
CA GLU A 210 11.59 9.66 11.53
C GLU A 210 11.57 8.73 10.30
N SER A 211 10.40 8.24 9.93
CA SER A 211 10.21 7.41 8.73
C SER A 211 8.98 7.81 7.94
N SER A 212 8.89 7.32 6.72
CA SER A 212 7.83 7.59 5.76
C SER A 212 7.10 6.31 5.33
N HIS A 213 6.60 6.23 4.11
CA HIS A 213 5.83 5.09 3.61
C HIS A 213 6.61 3.77 3.65
N GLU A 214 7.91 3.82 3.36
CA GLU A 214 8.82 2.68 3.43
C GLU A 214 9.42 2.49 4.84
N HIS A 215 8.62 2.74 5.91
CA HIS A 215 9.07 2.64 7.30
C HIS A 215 9.68 1.28 7.66
N HIS A 216 9.28 0.21 6.98
CA HIS A 216 9.85 -1.12 7.17
C HIS A 216 11.31 -1.22 6.64
N LEU A 217 11.70 -0.38 5.68
CA LEU A 217 13.08 -0.24 5.20
C LEU A 217 13.86 0.80 6.02
N GLU A 218 13.20 1.88 6.41
CA GLU A 218 13.82 3.00 7.15
C GLU A 218 14.06 2.67 8.62
N LYS A 219 13.23 1.81 9.22
CA LYS A 219 13.29 1.36 10.63
C LYS A 219 13.18 -0.17 10.76
N PRO A 220 14.04 -0.95 10.07
CA PRO A 220 13.83 -2.39 9.91
C PRO A 220 13.83 -3.17 11.22
N LEU A 221 14.69 -2.81 12.17
CA LEU A 221 14.78 -3.52 13.44
C LEU A 221 13.53 -3.29 14.30
N GLU A 222 13.08 -2.05 14.38
CA GLU A 222 11.87 -1.67 15.12
C GLU A 222 10.63 -2.31 14.49
N TYR A 223 10.54 -2.27 13.14
CA TYR A 223 9.43 -2.85 12.40
C TYR A 223 9.34 -4.37 12.61
N ILE A 224 10.46 -5.09 12.43
CA ILE A 224 10.49 -6.54 12.63
C ILE A 224 10.13 -6.92 14.06
N GLN A 225 10.60 -6.16 15.05
CA GLN A 225 10.27 -6.40 16.45
C GLN A 225 8.76 -6.24 16.71
N GLU A 226 8.15 -5.18 16.23
CA GLU A 226 6.71 -4.90 16.39
C GLU A 226 5.86 -5.99 15.73
N VAL A 227 6.17 -6.33 14.47
CA VAL A 227 5.46 -7.39 13.73
C VAL A 227 5.56 -8.73 14.43
N ARG A 228 6.75 -9.12 14.90
CA ARG A 228 6.94 -10.38 15.63
C ARG A 228 6.15 -10.41 16.94
N GLN A 229 6.15 -9.32 17.70
CA GLN A 229 5.37 -9.22 18.94
C GLN A 229 3.88 -9.35 18.68
N PHE A 230 3.38 -8.69 17.64
CA PHE A 230 1.99 -8.77 17.23
C PHE A 230 1.60 -10.20 16.80
N LEU A 231 2.36 -10.83 15.91
CA LEU A 231 2.10 -12.19 15.43
C LEU A 231 2.14 -13.22 16.58
N THR A 232 3.10 -13.07 17.52
CA THR A 232 3.16 -13.96 18.69
C THR A 232 1.91 -13.84 19.56
N ARG A 233 1.39 -12.63 19.76
CA ARG A 233 0.13 -12.43 20.52
C ARG A 233 -1.06 -13.05 19.79
N ALA A 234 -1.17 -12.80 18.49
CA ALA A 234 -2.24 -13.37 17.68
C ALA A 234 -2.27 -14.92 17.70
N GLU A 235 -1.10 -15.56 17.74
CA GLU A 235 -1.00 -17.02 17.86
C GLU A 235 -1.39 -17.56 19.25
N LEU A 236 -1.25 -16.75 20.30
CA LEU A 236 -1.61 -17.16 21.66
C LEU A 236 -3.10 -16.96 21.98
N GLU A 237 -3.78 -16.09 21.25
CA GLU A 237 -5.19 -15.73 21.43
C GLU A 237 -6.13 -16.52 20.49
N SER A 238 -5.56 -17.29 19.54
CA SER A 238 -6.26 -18.19 18.61
C SER A 238 -6.43 -19.58 19.26
#